data_0b5aba2cc019a87f84acb5bb2e9ae142
#
_entry.id   0b5aba2cc019a87f84acb5bb2e9ae142
#
_cell.length_a   1.000
_cell.length_b   1.000
_cell.length_c   1.000
_cell.angle_alpha   90.00
_cell.angle_beta   90.00
_cell.angle_gamma   90.00
#
_symmetry.space_group_name_H-M   'P 1'
#
loop_
_entity.id
_entity.type
_entity.pdbx_description
1 polymer ?
#
loop_
_entity_poly.entity_id
_entity_poly.type
_entity_poly.pdbx_seq_one_letter_code
_entity_poly.pdbx_strand_id
1 'polypeptide(L)'
;MMGHSGALVAAVDSVGPSVDDWRMSEIIYPRSPREVMCGWMHLPRFIDKIRLHLAGKLHPDYQPNLCKGFDGLWLETTGVEAEQFIEVVRRSLTDGEVCGWVLKNVKQPEAVKAAHRERMLNYPRKDDAEMRARLKLRKEQAGLAQRDDILTFVDFIDADEKRI
;
A
#
# COMPACT_ATOMS: atom_id res chain seq x y z
N MET A 1 51.22 -15.83 -34.00
CA MET A 1 50.00 -15.09 -34.37
C MET A 1 49.02 -15.26 -33.27
N MET A 2 48.80 -14.25 -32.48
CA MET A 2 47.91 -14.30 -31.33
C MET A 2 46.60 -13.55 -31.65
N GLY A 3 45.49 -14.28 -31.74
CA GLY A 3 44.16 -13.71 -31.87
C GLY A 3 43.63 -13.34 -30.50
N HIS A 4 43.41 -12.05 -30.28
CA HIS A 4 42.69 -11.57 -29.10
C HIS A 4 41.21 -11.70 -29.35
N SER A 5 40.58 -12.65 -28.66
CA SER A 5 39.14 -12.71 -28.55
C SER A 5 38.70 -11.77 -27.44
N GLY A 6 38.23 -10.60 -27.82
CA GLY A 6 37.57 -9.68 -26.89
C GLY A 6 36.18 -10.20 -26.58
N ALA A 7 35.96 -10.66 -25.37
CA ALA A 7 34.63 -10.93 -24.87
C ALA A 7 33.86 -9.60 -24.64
N LEU A 8 32.87 -9.36 -25.48
CA LEU A 8 31.94 -8.27 -25.28
C LEU A 8 31.05 -8.66 -24.08
N VAL A 9 31.27 -8.02 -22.95
CA VAL A 9 30.34 -8.10 -21.83
C VAL A 9 29.16 -7.20 -22.21
N ALA A 10 28.06 -7.83 -22.58
CA ALA A 10 26.81 -7.13 -22.77
C ALA A 10 26.38 -6.53 -21.42
N ALA A 11 26.38 -5.20 -21.33
CA ALA A 11 25.75 -4.49 -20.24
C ALA A 11 24.26 -4.81 -20.29
N VAL A 12 23.76 -5.50 -19.27
CA VAL A 12 22.32 -5.70 -19.08
C VAL A 12 21.81 -4.36 -18.55
N ASP A 13 21.32 -3.52 -19.46
CA ASP A 13 20.54 -2.36 -19.09
C ASP A 13 19.27 -2.86 -18.41
N SER A 14 19.24 -2.79 -17.09
CA SER A 14 18.02 -2.99 -16.30
C SER A 14 17.13 -1.75 -16.45
N VAL A 15 16.57 -1.57 -17.63
CA VAL A 15 15.49 -0.61 -17.83
C VAL A 15 14.26 -1.23 -17.14
N GLY A 16 13.83 -0.64 -16.03
CA GLY A 16 12.56 -0.99 -15.42
C GLY A 16 11.40 -0.83 -16.42
N PRO A 17 10.26 -1.47 -16.20
CA PRO A 17 9.15 -1.42 -17.14
C PRO A 17 8.75 0.03 -17.44
N SER A 18 8.55 0.34 -18.72
CA SER A 18 8.11 1.67 -19.14
C SER A 18 6.68 1.93 -18.65
N VAL A 19 6.27 3.20 -18.56
CA VAL A 19 4.88 3.56 -18.22
C VAL A 19 3.86 2.95 -19.19
N ASP A 20 4.26 2.62 -20.40
CA ASP A 20 3.41 1.99 -21.40
C ASP A 20 3.20 0.49 -21.12
N ASP A 21 4.16 -0.18 -20.50
CA ASP A 21 4.04 -1.57 -20.07
C ASP A 21 2.94 -1.75 -19.01
N TRP A 22 2.75 -0.73 -18.16
CA TRP A 22 1.69 -0.75 -17.14
C TRP A 22 0.28 -0.59 -17.73
N ARG A 23 0.15 0.02 -18.89
CA ARG A 23 -1.14 0.17 -19.58
C ARG A 23 -1.63 -1.13 -20.22
N MET A 24 -0.71 -2.03 -20.53
CA MET A 24 -0.98 -3.31 -21.17
C MET A 24 -1.11 -4.45 -20.17
N SER A 25 -0.61 -4.30 -18.95
CA SER A 25 -0.70 -5.30 -17.90
C SER A 25 -1.92 -5.08 -17.02
N GLU A 26 -2.53 -6.17 -16.57
CA GLU A 26 -3.58 -6.12 -15.57
C GLU A 26 -3.01 -5.56 -14.24
N ILE A 27 -3.65 -4.52 -13.71
CA ILE A 27 -3.24 -3.93 -12.44
C ILE A 27 -3.52 -4.92 -11.31
N ILE A 28 -2.49 -5.27 -10.57
CA ILE A 28 -2.63 -6.06 -9.34
C ILE A 28 -2.95 -5.11 -8.20
N TYR A 29 -4.20 -5.11 -7.76
CA TYR A 29 -4.61 -4.29 -6.63
C TYR A 29 -4.22 -4.96 -5.30
N PRO A 30 -3.64 -4.20 -4.34
CA PRO A 30 -3.55 -4.66 -2.96
C PRO A 30 -4.94 -4.93 -2.40
N ARG A 31 -5.04 -5.75 -1.37
CA ARG A 31 -6.32 -6.01 -0.69
C ARG A 31 -6.99 -4.71 -0.21
N SER A 32 -8.29 -4.78 0.05
CA SER A 32 -9.06 -3.63 0.56
C SER A 32 -8.46 -3.07 1.85
N PRO A 33 -8.46 -1.73 2.02
CA PRO A 33 -8.06 -1.13 3.30
C PRO A 33 -8.96 -1.53 4.48
N ARG A 34 -10.15 -2.09 4.21
CA ARG A 34 -11.07 -2.60 5.24
C ARG A 34 -10.67 -3.95 5.81
N GLU A 35 -9.81 -4.69 5.14
CA GLU A 35 -9.38 -5.99 5.63
C GLU A 35 -8.55 -5.88 6.91
N VAL A 36 -8.72 -6.85 7.79
CA VAL A 36 -8.13 -6.90 9.12
C VAL A 36 -7.22 -8.11 9.26
N MET A 37 -6.08 -7.94 9.89
CA MET A 37 -5.18 -9.02 10.26
C MET A 37 -4.60 -8.77 11.65
N CYS A 38 -4.55 -9.78 12.50
CA CYS A 38 -4.09 -9.67 13.90
C CYS A 38 -4.75 -8.50 14.67
N GLY A 39 -6.02 -8.19 14.37
CA GLY A 39 -6.74 -7.08 14.96
C GLY A 39 -6.47 -5.70 14.33
N TRP A 40 -5.58 -5.60 13.36
CA TRP A 40 -5.24 -4.35 12.68
C TRP A 40 -5.93 -4.22 11.33
N MET A 41 -6.78 -3.21 11.19
CA MET A 41 -7.34 -2.82 9.91
C MET A 41 -6.24 -2.25 9.00
N HIS A 42 -6.35 -2.47 7.70
CA HIS A 42 -5.40 -2.04 6.67
C HIS A 42 -4.10 -2.88 6.59
N LEU A 43 -3.74 -3.61 7.62
CA LEU A 43 -2.49 -4.36 7.64
C LEU A 43 -2.34 -5.33 6.45
N PRO A 44 -3.37 -6.09 6.03
CA PRO A 44 -3.27 -6.93 4.85
C PRO A 44 -2.89 -6.15 3.58
N ARG A 45 -3.47 -4.97 3.37
CA ARG A 45 -3.16 -4.09 2.24
C ARG A 45 -1.72 -3.59 2.28
N PHE A 46 -1.26 -3.18 3.45
CA PHE A 46 0.13 -2.73 3.62
C PHE A 46 1.14 -3.84 3.29
N ILE A 47 0.88 -5.06 3.75
CA ILE A 47 1.70 -6.23 3.43
C ILE A 47 1.72 -6.48 1.92
N ASP A 48 0.56 -6.43 1.25
CA ASP A 48 0.48 -6.61 -0.21
C ASP A 48 1.27 -5.54 -0.97
N LYS A 49 1.18 -4.29 -0.57
CA LYS A 49 1.96 -3.19 -1.16
C LYS A 49 3.45 -3.44 -1.04
N ILE A 50 3.92 -3.87 0.13
CA ILE A 50 5.32 -4.20 0.35
C ILE A 50 5.74 -5.38 -0.55
N ARG A 51 4.96 -6.45 -0.61
CA ARG A 51 5.28 -7.63 -1.45
C ARG A 51 5.33 -7.27 -2.92
N LEU A 52 4.36 -6.50 -3.41
CA LEU A 52 4.34 -6.03 -4.79
C LEU A 52 5.54 -5.11 -5.08
N HIS A 53 5.90 -4.24 -4.14
CA HIS A 53 7.07 -3.38 -4.27
C HIS A 53 8.37 -4.19 -4.36
N LEU A 54 8.57 -5.15 -3.48
CA LEU A 54 9.74 -6.03 -3.47
C LEU A 54 9.84 -6.88 -4.74
N ALA A 55 8.71 -7.23 -5.35
CA ALA A 55 8.64 -7.96 -6.61
C ALA A 55 8.77 -7.04 -7.86
N GLY A 56 8.89 -5.72 -7.69
CA GLY A 56 8.90 -4.77 -8.79
C GLY A 56 7.56 -4.66 -9.54
N LYS A 57 6.44 -5.01 -8.87
CA LYS A 57 5.09 -5.07 -9.45
C LYS A 57 4.09 -4.09 -8.83
N LEU A 58 4.53 -3.27 -7.89
CA LEU A 58 3.65 -2.25 -7.34
C LEU A 58 3.43 -1.15 -8.37
N HIS A 59 2.15 -0.91 -8.72
CA HIS A 59 1.79 0.11 -9.71
C HIS A 59 2.33 1.49 -9.31
N PRO A 60 2.82 2.31 -10.26
CA PRO A 60 3.42 3.62 -9.99
C PRO A 60 2.55 4.56 -9.15
N ASP A 61 1.22 4.48 -9.28
CA ASP A 61 0.28 5.32 -8.51
C ASP A 61 0.31 5.02 -7.00
N TYR A 62 0.76 3.83 -6.60
CA TYR A 62 0.88 3.44 -5.20
C TYR A 62 2.26 3.72 -4.59
N GLN A 63 3.31 3.87 -5.42
CA GLN A 63 4.68 4.08 -4.94
C GLN A 63 4.82 5.30 -4.02
N PRO A 64 4.24 6.50 -4.34
CA PRO A 64 4.36 7.66 -3.47
C PRO A 64 3.71 7.48 -2.09
N ASN A 65 2.77 6.56 -1.97
CA ASN A 65 2.03 6.29 -0.74
C ASN A 65 2.51 5.06 0.04
N LEU A 66 3.53 4.37 -0.45
CA LEU A 66 4.13 3.26 0.27
C LEU A 66 4.76 3.78 1.57
N CYS A 67 4.40 3.16 2.69
CA CYS A 67 4.79 3.58 4.04
C CYS A 67 4.28 4.98 4.45
N LYS A 68 3.34 5.55 3.70
CA LYS A 68 2.70 6.86 3.97
C LYS A 68 1.18 6.70 4.02
N GLY A 69 0.46 7.79 4.27
CA GLY A 69 -1.00 7.72 4.38
C GLY A 69 -1.43 6.71 5.44
N PHE A 70 -2.29 5.77 5.10
CA PHE A 70 -2.74 4.74 6.03
C PHE A 70 -1.64 3.75 6.45
N ASP A 71 -0.67 3.46 5.58
CA ASP A 71 0.53 2.69 5.95
C ASP A 71 1.30 3.43 7.05
N GLY A 72 1.53 4.73 6.85
CA GLY A 72 2.20 5.59 7.82
C GLY A 72 1.45 5.72 9.14
N LEU A 73 0.12 5.76 9.09
CA LEU A 73 -0.71 5.77 10.30
C LEU A 73 -0.52 4.48 11.13
N TRP A 74 -0.45 3.32 10.47
CA TRP A 74 -0.18 2.07 11.16
C TRP A 74 1.21 2.05 11.79
N LEU A 75 2.22 2.51 11.06
CA LEU A 75 3.60 2.61 11.56
C LEU A 75 3.69 3.55 12.77
N GLU A 76 3.07 4.72 12.68
CA GLU A 76 3.01 5.69 13.79
C GLU A 76 2.31 5.09 15.02
N THR A 77 1.17 4.45 14.82
CA THR A 77 0.37 3.88 15.91
C THR A 77 1.08 2.72 16.60
N THR A 78 1.84 1.93 15.86
CA THR A 78 2.57 0.76 16.39
C THR A 78 3.97 1.07 16.88
N GLY A 79 4.57 2.18 16.43
CA GLY A 79 5.96 2.52 16.70
C GLY A 79 6.97 1.69 15.91
N VAL A 80 6.51 0.93 14.92
CA VAL A 80 7.38 0.12 14.05
C VAL A 80 7.99 0.99 12.97
N GLU A 81 9.31 0.86 12.77
CA GLU A 81 9.99 1.56 11.69
C GLU A 81 9.67 0.94 10.32
N ALA A 82 9.53 1.77 9.29
CA ALA A 82 9.16 1.33 7.96
C ALA A 82 10.13 0.28 7.39
N GLU A 83 11.42 0.53 7.48
CA GLU A 83 12.45 -0.40 6.98
C GLU A 83 12.45 -1.74 7.73
N GLN A 84 12.21 -1.70 9.03
CA GLN A 84 12.07 -2.90 9.85
C GLN A 84 10.88 -3.74 9.38
N PHE A 85 9.73 -3.09 9.15
CA PHE A 85 8.54 -3.82 8.72
C PHE A 85 8.67 -4.39 7.30
N ILE A 86 9.28 -3.64 6.38
CA ILE A 86 9.60 -4.14 5.03
C ILE A 86 10.47 -5.39 5.13
N GLU A 87 11.48 -5.40 6.01
CA GLU A 87 12.35 -6.57 6.21
C GLU A 87 11.60 -7.76 6.81
N VAL A 88 10.69 -7.53 7.74
CA VAL A 88 9.81 -8.58 8.28
C VAL A 88 9.00 -9.23 7.17
N VAL A 89 8.36 -8.42 6.32
CA VAL A 89 7.58 -8.93 5.18
C VAL A 89 8.48 -9.64 4.17
N ARG A 90 9.66 -9.11 3.88
CA ARG A 90 10.64 -9.75 2.97
C ARG A 90 11.01 -11.17 3.41
N ARG A 91 11.21 -11.37 4.72
CA ARG A 91 11.61 -12.66 5.28
C ARG A 91 10.46 -13.61 5.52
N SER A 92 9.21 -13.14 5.43
CA SER A 92 8.02 -13.92 5.69
C SER A 92 7.45 -14.49 4.41
N LEU A 93 7.19 -15.79 4.36
CA LEU A 93 6.56 -16.46 3.22
C LEU A 93 5.03 -16.30 3.24
N THR A 94 4.44 -16.25 4.42
CA THR A 94 2.99 -16.23 4.62
C THR A 94 2.53 -15.03 5.44
N ASP A 95 1.25 -14.70 5.33
CA ASP A 95 0.61 -13.71 6.20
C ASP A 95 0.64 -14.13 7.67
N GLY A 96 0.54 -15.44 7.94
CA GLY A 96 0.63 -15.99 9.29
C GLY A 96 1.96 -15.70 9.96
N GLU A 97 3.07 -15.75 9.22
CA GLU A 97 4.40 -15.40 9.74
C GLU A 97 4.51 -13.92 10.07
N VAL A 98 3.99 -13.04 9.20
CA VAL A 98 3.92 -11.59 9.47
C VAL A 98 3.06 -11.31 10.70
N CYS A 99 1.88 -11.94 10.77
CA CYS A 99 0.97 -11.82 11.91
C CYS A 99 1.64 -12.29 13.22
N GLY A 100 2.36 -13.40 13.19
CA GLY A 100 3.11 -13.91 14.33
C GLY A 100 4.14 -12.89 14.83
N TRP A 101 4.87 -12.26 13.91
CA TRP A 101 5.81 -11.21 14.27
C TRP A 101 5.11 -9.99 14.90
N VAL A 102 4.00 -9.54 14.30
CA VAL A 102 3.21 -8.41 14.81
C VAL A 102 2.69 -8.71 16.23
N LEU A 103 2.09 -9.88 16.44
CA LEU A 103 1.60 -10.28 17.77
C LEU A 103 2.70 -10.33 18.82
N LYS A 104 3.90 -10.70 18.43
CA LYS A 104 5.05 -10.77 19.34
C LYS A 104 5.66 -9.40 19.64
N ASN A 105 5.76 -8.51 18.64
CA ASN A 105 6.56 -7.30 18.73
C ASN A 105 5.73 -6.01 18.90
N VAL A 106 4.46 -6.02 18.53
CA VAL A 106 3.55 -4.88 18.67
C VAL A 106 2.63 -5.11 19.87
N LYS A 107 2.92 -4.44 20.98
CA LYS A 107 2.20 -4.59 22.26
C LYS A 107 1.23 -3.43 22.48
N GLN A 108 0.23 -3.32 21.61
CA GLN A 108 -0.82 -2.32 21.72
C GLN A 108 -2.11 -2.95 22.26
N PRO A 109 -2.82 -2.28 23.20
CA PRO A 109 -4.10 -2.76 23.69
C PRO A 109 -5.20 -2.71 22.61
N GLU A 110 -6.24 -3.51 22.78
CA GLU A 110 -7.39 -3.52 21.86
C GLU A 110 -8.04 -2.15 21.64
N ALA A 111 -8.04 -1.29 22.66
CA ALA A 111 -8.53 0.08 22.53
C ALA A 111 -7.76 0.91 21.49
N VAL A 112 -6.46 0.71 21.35
CA VAL A 112 -5.62 1.39 20.35
C VAL A 112 -5.94 0.86 18.95
N LYS A 113 -6.12 -0.44 18.79
CA LYS A 113 -6.54 -1.04 17.52
C LYS A 113 -7.91 -0.55 17.09
N ALA A 114 -8.86 -0.46 18.04
CA ALA A 114 -10.19 0.08 17.79
C ALA A 114 -10.15 1.56 17.38
N ALA A 115 -9.35 2.38 18.07
CA ALA A 115 -9.16 3.79 17.73
C ALA A 115 -8.53 3.97 16.34
N HIS A 116 -7.56 3.15 15.98
CA HIS A 116 -6.95 3.13 14.64
C HIS A 116 -8.01 2.83 13.57
N ARG A 117 -8.83 1.81 13.78
CA ARG A 117 -9.93 1.45 12.88
C ARG A 117 -10.93 2.59 12.72
N GLU A 118 -11.39 3.18 13.81
CA GLU A 118 -12.32 4.31 13.79
C GLU A 118 -11.74 5.51 13.05
N ARG A 119 -10.46 5.82 13.27
CA ARG A 119 -9.77 6.90 12.56
C ARG A 119 -9.76 6.66 11.06
N MET A 120 -9.47 5.46 10.60
CA MET A 120 -9.46 5.13 9.17
C MET A 120 -10.85 5.20 8.55
N LEU A 121 -11.86 4.61 9.20
CA LEU A 121 -13.23 4.54 8.69
C LEU A 121 -13.92 5.91 8.61
N ASN A 122 -13.45 6.90 9.39
CA ASN A 122 -14.01 8.25 9.44
C ASN A 122 -13.09 9.31 8.81
N TYR A 123 -12.09 8.90 8.03
CA TYR A 123 -11.17 9.84 7.40
C TYR A 123 -11.53 10.09 5.92
N PRO A 124 -11.69 11.38 5.50
CA PRO A 124 -11.48 12.58 6.28
C PRO A 124 -12.66 12.88 7.23
N ARG A 125 -12.34 13.48 8.36
CA ARG A 125 -13.36 13.93 9.32
C ARG A 125 -14.25 15.01 8.71
N LYS A 126 -15.45 15.17 9.24
CA LYS A 126 -16.42 16.17 8.75
C LYS A 126 -15.90 17.60 8.85
N ASP A 127 -15.07 17.88 9.85
CA ASP A 127 -14.47 19.19 10.15
C ASP A 127 -13.11 19.42 9.44
N ASP A 128 -12.58 18.43 8.72
CA ASP A 128 -11.34 18.55 7.96
C ASP A 128 -11.64 19.00 6.51
N ALA A 129 -11.78 20.32 6.34
CA ALA A 129 -12.15 20.91 5.06
C ALA A 129 -11.09 20.65 3.97
N GLU A 130 -9.81 20.68 4.31
CA GLU A 130 -8.71 20.45 3.38
C GLU A 130 -8.74 19.02 2.82
N MET A 131 -8.81 18.03 3.69
CA MET A 131 -8.81 16.64 3.26
C MET A 131 -10.11 16.22 2.58
N ARG A 132 -11.22 16.87 2.92
CA ARG A 132 -12.48 16.68 2.19
C ARG A 132 -12.40 17.24 0.77
N ALA A 133 -11.78 18.40 0.58
CA ALA A 133 -11.51 18.96 -0.75
C ALA A 133 -10.60 18.03 -1.56
N ARG A 134 -9.59 17.45 -0.91
CA ARG A 134 -8.70 16.46 -1.55
C ARG A 134 -9.44 15.20 -1.98
N LEU A 135 -10.32 14.67 -1.14
CA LEU A 135 -11.16 13.53 -1.50
C LEU A 135 -12.05 13.85 -2.71
N LYS A 136 -12.68 15.02 -2.72
CA LYS A 136 -13.49 15.49 -3.86
C LYS A 136 -12.67 15.53 -5.14
N LEU A 137 -11.48 16.11 -5.10
CA LEU A 137 -10.57 16.17 -6.26
C LEU A 137 -10.19 14.76 -6.75
N ARG A 138 -9.90 13.85 -5.85
CA ARG A 138 -9.58 12.46 -6.20
C ARG A 138 -10.76 11.76 -6.87
N LYS A 139 -11.97 11.96 -6.36
CA LYS A 139 -13.20 11.45 -7.00
C LYS A 139 -13.37 11.98 -8.41
N GLU A 140 -13.16 13.27 -8.62
CA GLU A 140 -13.22 13.89 -9.94
C GLU A 140 -12.20 13.28 -10.91
N GLN A 141 -10.95 13.15 -10.48
CA GLN A 141 -9.87 12.55 -11.27
C GLN A 141 -10.12 11.09 -11.65
N ALA A 142 -10.81 10.34 -10.78
CA ALA A 142 -11.14 8.93 -11.00
C ALA A 142 -12.48 8.72 -11.75
N GLY A 143 -13.18 9.78 -12.14
CA GLY A 143 -14.49 9.66 -12.78
C GLY A 143 -15.62 9.24 -11.83
N LEU A 144 -15.44 9.46 -10.52
CA LEU A 144 -16.37 9.07 -9.45
C LEU A 144 -17.11 10.28 -8.83
N ALA A 145 -17.08 11.44 -9.50
CA ALA A 145 -17.63 12.69 -8.96
C ALA A 145 -19.11 12.59 -8.56
N GLN A 146 -19.89 11.76 -9.27
CA GLN A 146 -21.34 11.57 -9.04
C GLN A 146 -21.67 10.50 -7.97
N ARG A 147 -20.67 9.86 -7.39
CA ARG A 147 -20.84 8.85 -6.35
C ARG A 147 -20.93 9.52 -4.97
N ASP A 148 -22.15 9.85 -4.56
CA ASP A 148 -22.42 10.53 -3.27
C ASP A 148 -22.24 9.59 -2.06
N ASP A 149 -22.20 8.30 -2.28
CA ASP A 149 -21.94 7.25 -1.29
C ASP A 149 -20.47 7.16 -0.87
N ILE A 150 -19.56 7.76 -1.62
CA ILE A 150 -18.12 7.82 -1.29
C ILE A 150 -17.87 9.00 -0.36
N LEU A 151 -17.79 8.73 0.93
CA LEU A 151 -17.66 9.74 1.98
C LEU A 151 -16.27 9.78 2.62
N THR A 152 -15.48 8.72 2.45
CA THR A 152 -14.16 8.53 3.07
C THR A 152 -13.12 8.07 2.05
N PHE A 153 -11.84 8.17 2.40
CA PHE A 153 -10.78 7.62 1.55
C PHE A 153 -10.82 6.09 1.45
N VAL A 154 -11.33 5.42 2.47
CA VAL A 154 -11.53 3.96 2.41
C VAL A 154 -12.60 3.61 1.37
N ASP A 155 -13.72 4.33 1.34
CA ASP A 155 -14.74 4.19 0.29
C ASP A 155 -14.15 4.47 -1.09
N PHE A 156 -13.38 5.56 -1.20
CA PHE A 156 -12.75 5.96 -2.46
C PHE A 156 -11.81 4.88 -3.01
N ILE A 157 -10.95 4.32 -2.17
CA ILE A 157 -10.01 3.27 -2.59
C ILE A 157 -10.77 2.05 -3.10
N ASP A 158 -11.79 1.60 -2.39
CA ASP A 158 -12.55 0.43 -2.79
C ASP A 158 -13.39 0.68 -4.07
N ALA A 159 -13.89 1.90 -4.27
CA ALA A 159 -14.60 2.28 -5.50
C ALA A 159 -13.64 2.41 -6.69
N ASP A 160 -12.50 3.07 -6.52
CA ASP A 160 -11.48 3.25 -7.56
C ASP A 160 -10.90 1.91 -8.03
N GLU A 161 -10.73 0.99 -7.10
CA GLU A 161 -10.28 -0.38 -7.36
C GLU A 161 -11.43 -1.36 -7.68
N LYS A 162 -12.63 -0.83 -7.95
CA LYS A 162 -13.82 -1.57 -8.43
C LYS A 162 -14.31 -2.68 -7.50
N ARG A 163 -14.25 -2.46 -6.19
CA ARG A 163 -14.80 -3.37 -5.18
C ARG A 163 -16.24 -3.01 -4.76
N ILE A 164 -16.62 -1.76 -4.94
CA ILE A 164 -17.96 -1.24 -4.67
C ILE A 164 -18.44 -0.31 -5.78
#